data_37f6c343b95022d4c0dd7aa2364a1436
#
_entry.id   37f6c343b95022d4c0dd7aa2364a1436
#
_cell.length_a   1.000
_cell.length_b   1.000
_cell.length_c   1.000
_cell.angle_alpha   90.00
_cell.angle_beta   90.00
_cell.angle_gamma   90.00
#
_symmetry.space_group_name_H-M   'P 1'
#
loop_
_entity.id
_entity.type
_entity.pdbx_description
1 polymer ?
#
loop_
_entity_poly.entity_id
_entity_poly.type
_entity_poly.pdbx_seq_one_letter_code
_entity_poly.pdbx_strand_id
1 'polypeptide(L)' 'MPEFKIGQYVYYLPHKAEGRYVVMRLLPQAKAGPLYIIRSQAEPEREYTAEASELRKVPGGR' A
#
# COMPACT_ATOMS: atom_id res chain seq x y z
N MET A 1 0.98 -2.78 -15.66
CA MET A 1 1.40 -3.71 -14.58
C MET A 1 1.34 -3.01 -13.25
N PRO A 2 0.85 -3.68 -12.22
CA PRO A 2 0.86 -3.08 -10.89
C PRO A 2 2.29 -2.89 -10.41
N GLU A 3 2.51 -1.81 -9.68
CA GLU A 3 3.82 -1.52 -9.15
C GLU A 3 4.13 -2.25 -7.86
N PHE A 4 3.10 -2.75 -7.20
CA PHE A 4 3.24 -3.40 -5.90
C PHE A 4 2.55 -4.74 -5.92
N LYS A 5 3.08 -5.66 -5.13
CA LYS A 5 2.54 -7.02 -5.06
C LYS A 5 1.84 -7.24 -3.74
N ILE A 6 0.88 -8.16 -3.73
CA ILE A 6 0.24 -8.56 -2.48
C ILE A 6 1.30 -9.10 -1.55
N GLY A 7 1.27 -8.65 -0.32
CA GLY A 7 2.25 -9.04 0.69
C GLY A 7 3.46 -8.14 0.77
N GLN A 8 3.59 -7.20 -0.14
CA GLN A 8 4.73 -6.30 -0.15
C GLN A 8 4.56 -5.21 0.90
N TYR A 9 5.65 -4.82 1.55
CA TYR A 9 5.62 -3.72 2.50
C TYR A 9 5.81 -2.40 1.78
N VAL A 10 5.04 -1.41 2.20
CA VAL A 10 5.08 -0.07 1.60
C VAL A 10 4.91 0.97 2.69
N TYR A 11 5.27 2.21 2.37
CA TYR A 11 4.90 3.37 3.16
C TYR A 11 3.70 4.03 2.52
N TYR A 12 2.79 4.50 3.35
CA TYR A 12 1.62 5.24 2.88
C TYR A 12 1.87 6.71 3.16
N LEU A 13 2.10 7.49 2.11
CA LEU A 13 2.58 8.85 2.28
C LEU A 13 1.69 9.74 3.13
N PRO A 14 0.35 9.67 3.00
CA PRO A 14 -0.48 10.51 3.88
C PRO A 14 -0.32 10.20 5.36
N HIS A 15 0.13 9.00 5.69
CA HIS A 15 0.34 8.58 7.07
C HIS A 15 1.74 8.03 7.26
N LYS A 16 2.69 8.78 6.75
CA LYS A 16 4.06 8.32 6.69
C LYS A 16 4.66 8.01 8.05
N ALA A 17 4.26 8.77 9.05
CA ALA A 17 4.81 8.60 10.40
C ALA A 17 4.32 7.33 11.08
N GLU A 18 3.33 6.67 10.51
CA GLU A 18 2.78 5.48 11.14
C GLU A 18 3.53 4.20 10.81
N GLY A 19 4.58 4.29 10.02
CA GLY A 19 5.39 3.13 9.73
C GLY A 19 4.94 2.40 8.50
N ARG A 20 5.15 1.10 8.50
CA ARG A 20 4.94 0.29 7.30
C ARG A 20 3.51 -0.22 7.19
N TYR A 21 3.10 -0.37 5.94
CA TYR A 21 1.84 -1.02 5.60
C TYR A 21 2.15 -2.22 4.73
N VAL A 22 1.22 -3.15 4.66
CA VAL A 22 1.36 -4.30 3.77
C VAL A 22 0.23 -4.26 2.76
N VAL A 23 0.55 -4.57 1.51
CA VAL A 23 -0.44 -4.62 0.44
C VAL A 23 -1.25 -5.89 0.59
N MET A 24 -2.55 -5.73 0.79
CA MET A 24 -3.43 -6.87 1.03
C MET A 24 -4.16 -7.32 -0.24
N ARG A 25 -4.55 -6.37 -1.07
CA ARG A 25 -5.33 -6.67 -2.25
C ARG A 25 -5.07 -5.63 -3.33
N LEU A 26 -5.36 -6.02 -4.56
CA LEU A 26 -5.28 -5.14 -5.70
C LEU A 26 -6.66 -5.02 -6.32
N LEU A 27 -7.11 -3.80 -6.49
CA LEU A 27 -8.40 -3.52 -7.11
C LEU A 27 -8.16 -2.83 -8.45
N PRO A 28 -8.32 -3.54 -9.57
CA PRO A 28 -8.12 -2.90 -10.86
C PRO A 28 -9.20 -1.85 -11.12
N GLN A 29 -8.77 -0.67 -11.55
CA GLN A 29 -9.67 0.42 -11.86
C GLN A 29 -9.33 0.94 -13.23
N ALA A 30 -10.28 0.90 -14.12
CA ALA A 30 -10.00 1.21 -15.51
C ALA A 30 -9.50 2.63 -15.73
N LYS A 31 -10.06 3.58 -15.02
CA LYS A 31 -9.71 4.97 -15.28
C LYS A 31 -8.51 5.47 -14.52
N ALA A 32 -8.48 5.19 -13.26
CA ALA A 32 -7.46 5.77 -12.39
C ALA A 32 -6.28 4.85 -12.17
N GLY A 33 -6.27 3.71 -12.84
CA GLY A 33 -5.25 2.73 -12.57
C GLY A 33 -5.60 1.91 -11.35
N PRO A 34 -4.73 1.01 -10.94
CA PRO A 34 -5.05 0.11 -9.84
C PRO A 34 -5.08 0.82 -8.51
N LEU A 35 -5.96 0.36 -7.65
CA LEU A 35 -5.99 0.76 -6.26
C LEU A 35 -5.50 -0.40 -5.42
N TYR A 36 -4.90 -0.07 -4.29
CA TYR A 36 -4.34 -1.06 -3.39
C TYR A 36 -5.02 -0.96 -2.04
N ILE A 37 -5.43 -2.08 -1.50
CA ILE A 37 -5.90 -2.13 -0.12
C ILE A 37 -4.67 -2.44 0.73
N ILE A 38 -4.36 -1.55 1.64
CA ILE A 38 -3.18 -1.69 2.49
C ILE A 38 -3.60 -1.76 3.95
N ARG A 39 -2.80 -2.45 4.74
CA ARG A 39 -3.07 -2.63 6.16
C ARG A 39 -1.88 -2.17 6.97
N SER A 40 -2.15 -1.41 8.02
CA SER A 40 -1.10 -0.94 8.90
C SER A 40 -0.46 -2.09 9.67
N GLN A 41 0.86 -2.10 9.72
CA GLN A 41 1.56 -3.09 10.52
C GLN A 41 1.50 -2.77 12.00
N ALA A 42 1.42 -1.50 12.34
CA ALA A 42 1.32 -1.09 13.74
C ALA A 42 -0.07 -1.31 14.29
N GLU A 43 -1.08 -1.10 13.46
CA GLU A 43 -2.47 -1.26 13.88
C GLU A 43 -3.22 -2.06 12.82
N PRO A 44 -3.16 -3.38 12.91
CA PRO A 44 -3.71 -4.24 11.83
C PRO A 44 -5.17 -4.02 11.52
N GLU A 45 -5.95 -3.45 12.43
CA GLU A 45 -7.34 -3.19 12.11
C GLU A 45 -7.53 -1.99 11.19
N ARG A 46 -6.48 -1.24 10.91
CA ARG A 46 -6.58 -0.09 10.01
C ARG A 46 -6.21 -0.47 8.60
N GLU A 47 -7.15 -0.26 7.71
CA GLU A 47 -6.92 -0.52 6.29
C GLU A 47 -7.31 0.72 5.50
N TYR A 48 -6.58 0.96 4.42
CA TYR A 48 -6.83 2.09 3.55
C TYR A 48 -6.82 1.65 2.10
N THR A 49 -7.51 2.40 1.27
CA THR A 49 -7.44 2.23 -0.17
C THR A 49 -6.53 3.32 -0.71
N ALA A 50 -5.49 2.94 -1.41
CA ALA A 50 -4.46 3.88 -1.85
C ALA A 50 -4.15 3.70 -3.32
N GLU A 51 -3.77 4.81 -3.95
CA GLU A 51 -3.26 4.79 -5.32
C GLU A 51 -1.74 4.55 -5.28
N ALA A 52 -1.21 4.07 -6.40
CA ALA A 52 0.22 3.81 -6.47
C ALA A 52 1.05 5.05 -6.12
N SER A 53 0.57 6.22 -6.52
CA SER A 53 1.30 7.47 -6.24
C SER A 53 1.40 7.78 -4.76
N GLU A 54 0.54 7.19 -3.95
CA GLU A 54 0.56 7.40 -2.50
C GLU A 54 1.43 6.40 -1.75
N LEU A 55 2.01 5.48 -2.48
CA LEU A 55 2.78 4.40 -1.86
C LEU A 55 4.23 4.46 -2.27
N ARG A 56 5.11 4.02 -1.37
CA ARG A 56 6.53 3.91 -1.66
C ARG A 56 7.04 2.58 -1.13
N LYS A 57 7.95 1.97 -1.86
CA LYS A 57 8.56 0.73 -1.41
C LYS A 57 9.38 0.97 -0.14
N VAL A 58 9.35 0.00 0.74
CA VAL A 58 10.20 0.03 1.93
C VAL A 58 11.59 -0.41 1.50
N PRO A 59 12.60 0.46 1.65
CA PRO A 59 13.95 0.14 1.18
C PRO A 59 14.51 -1.08 1.89
N GLY A 60 15.15 -1.94 1.12
CA GLY A 60 15.80 -3.11 1.67
C GLY A 60 14.87 -4.13 2.25
N GLY A 61 13.61 -3.86 2.23
CA GLY A 61 12.63 -4.75 2.80
C GLY A 61 12.29 -5.86 1.84
N ARG A 62 11.93 -6.87 2.37
CA ARG A 62 11.41 -7.97 1.61
C ARG A 62 10.59 -8.76 2.45
#